data_3e9b91dd2b660013ff5a1b639bb6b13d
#
_entry.id   3e9b91dd2b660013ff5a1b639bb6b13d
#
_cell.length_a   1.000
_cell.length_b   1.000
_cell.length_c   1.000
_cell.angle_alpha   90.00
_cell.angle_beta   90.00
_cell.angle_gamma   90.00
#
_symmetry.space_group_name_H-M   'P 1'
#
loop_
_entity.id
_entity.type
_entity.pdbx_description
1 polymer ?
#
loop_
_entity_poly.entity_id
_entity_poly.type
_entity_poly.pdbx_seq_one_letter_code
_entity_poly.pdbx_strand_id
1 'polypeptide(L)'
;MSFVKQVFRQFNRQCETKENHIEEELRTRYYRVNLQSLFQSVKEILENDQHAKVVSDSIDHGEIAVEINRGKKMFAIITIITVKPYETAVDINVSTEQTVLLGAYPSLKAEIARIYQELDKKHPYIGVGKHAAE
;
A
#
# COMPACT_ATOMS: atom_id res chain seq x y z
N MET A 1 9.21 -13.55 -5.94
CA MET A 1 7.88 -13.26 -5.35
C MET A 1 7.33 -14.35 -4.47
N SER A 2 8.05 -15.48 -4.36
CA SER A 2 7.56 -16.58 -3.54
C SER A 2 7.38 -16.18 -2.07
N PHE A 3 8.27 -15.33 -1.54
CA PHE A 3 8.14 -14.86 -0.16
C PHE A 3 6.81 -14.14 0.07
N VAL A 4 6.48 -13.19 -0.81
CA VAL A 4 5.25 -12.42 -0.68
C VAL A 4 4.02 -13.32 -0.78
N LYS A 5 4.02 -14.23 -1.76
CA LYS A 5 2.91 -15.15 -1.91
C LYS A 5 2.75 -16.06 -0.70
N GLN A 6 3.85 -16.53 -0.13
CA GLN A 6 3.79 -17.38 1.05
C GLN A 6 3.22 -16.65 2.24
N VAL A 7 3.60 -15.37 2.43
CA VAL A 7 3.06 -14.58 3.52
C VAL A 7 1.55 -14.42 3.36
N PHE A 8 1.08 -14.03 2.17
CA PHE A 8 -0.34 -13.81 1.96
C PHE A 8 -1.17 -15.07 2.03
N ARG A 9 -0.58 -16.25 1.78
CA ARG A 9 -1.29 -17.50 1.99
C ARG A 9 -1.68 -17.73 3.43
N GLN A 10 -0.91 -17.19 4.38
CA GLN A 10 -1.19 -17.31 5.80
C GLN A 10 -2.26 -16.33 6.26
N PHE A 11 -2.53 -15.30 5.45
CA PHE A 11 -3.55 -14.28 5.76
C PHE A 11 -4.72 -14.47 4.83
N ASN A 12 -5.87 -14.81 5.38
CA ASN A 12 -7.04 -15.11 4.58
C ASN A 12 -8.03 -13.96 4.47
N ARG A 13 -7.67 -12.77 4.95
CA ARG A 13 -8.47 -11.57 4.85
C ARG A 13 -7.61 -10.46 4.30
N GLN A 14 -8.03 -9.89 3.17
CA GLN A 14 -7.25 -8.91 2.44
C GLN A 14 -8.11 -7.76 1.97
N CYS A 15 -7.47 -6.59 1.88
CA CYS A 15 -8.00 -5.43 1.19
C CYS A 15 -6.87 -4.91 0.32
N GLU A 16 -7.11 -4.80 -1.00
CA GLU A 16 -6.05 -4.36 -1.91
C GLU A 16 -6.57 -3.34 -2.91
N THR A 17 -5.68 -2.44 -3.29
CA THR A 17 -6.00 -1.46 -4.32
C THR A 17 -5.82 -2.09 -5.70
N LYS A 18 -6.57 -1.57 -6.67
CA LYS A 18 -6.40 -1.93 -8.08
C LYS A 18 -6.97 -0.81 -8.95
N GLU A 19 -6.59 -0.83 -10.23
CA GLU A 19 -6.92 0.24 -11.18
C GLU A 19 -8.40 0.55 -11.23
N ASN A 20 -9.23 -0.47 -11.29
CA ASN A 20 -10.67 -0.30 -11.48
C ASN A 20 -11.48 -0.80 -10.30
N HIS A 21 -10.93 -0.63 -9.08
CA HIS A 21 -11.66 -1.02 -7.88
C HIS A 21 -13.00 -0.31 -7.82
N ILE A 22 -14.05 -1.03 -7.39
CA ILE A 22 -15.38 -0.45 -7.30
C ILE A 22 -15.43 0.72 -6.32
N GLU A 23 -14.64 0.66 -5.24
CA GLU A 23 -14.50 1.78 -4.31
C GLU A 23 -13.36 2.68 -4.76
N GLU A 24 -13.67 3.93 -5.02
CA GLU A 24 -12.68 4.87 -5.56
C GLU A 24 -11.47 5.01 -4.65
N GLU A 25 -11.67 5.04 -3.34
CA GLU A 25 -10.58 5.21 -2.39
C GLU A 25 -9.64 4.00 -2.34
N LEU A 26 -10.00 2.90 -3.00
CA LEU A 26 -9.16 1.72 -3.12
C LEU A 26 -8.61 1.52 -4.53
N ARG A 27 -8.58 2.59 -5.32
CA ARG A 27 -7.97 2.52 -6.64
C ARG A 27 -6.49 2.85 -6.56
N THR A 28 -5.73 2.31 -7.50
CA THR A 28 -4.32 2.64 -7.67
C THR A 28 -4.15 4.15 -7.72
N ARG A 29 -3.18 4.70 -6.98
CA ARG A 29 -2.92 6.14 -7.00
C ARG A 29 -1.65 6.45 -7.77
N TYR A 30 -1.68 7.56 -8.46
CA TYR A 30 -0.58 8.03 -9.30
C TYR A 30 -0.05 9.34 -8.78
N TYR A 31 1.28 9.47 -8.73
CA TYR A 31 1.94 10.66 -8.21
C TYR A 31 2.97 11.17 -9.22
N ARG A 32 3.12 12.49 -9.27
CA ARG A 32 4.08 13.15 -10.14
C ARG A 32 5.44 13.20 -9.44
N VAL A 33 6.14 12.10 -9.47
CA VAL A 33 7.41 11.94 -8.78
C VAL A 33 8.12 10.72 -9.34
N ASN A 34 9.44 10.67 -9.24
CA ASN A 34 10.18 9.49 -9.68
C ASN A 34 10.08 8.37 -8.64
N LEU A 35 10.41 7.16 -9.07
CA LEU A 35 10.29 5.97 -8.23
C LEU A 35 11.13 6.06 -6.96
N GLN A 36 12.38 6.53 -7.08
CA GLN A 36 13.27 6.55 -5.92
C GLN A 36 12.76 7.47 -4.83
N SER A 37 12.28 8.65 -5.20
CA SER A 37 11.75 9.60 -4.23
C SER A 37 10.48 9.09 -3.58
N LEU A 38 9.60 8.48 -4.38
CA LEU A 38 8.36 7.94 -3.83
C LEU A 38 8.63 6.76 -2.92
N PHE A 39 9.54 5.86 -3.33
CA PHE A 39 9.94 4.73 -2.52
C PHE A 39 10.46 5.20 -1.15
N GLN A 40 11.34 6.19 -1.17
CA GLN A 40 11.91 6.74 0.07
C GLN A 40 10.83 7.37 0.94
N SER A 41 9.87 8.07 0.33
CA SER A 41 8.77 8.68 1.09
C SER A 41 7.90 7.63 1.77
N VAL A 42 7.61 6.53 1.08
CA VAL A 42 6.84 5.44 1.69
C VAL A 42 7.59 4.86 2.88
N LYS A 43 8.89 4.61 2.73
CA LYS A 43 9.70 4.11 3.83
C LYS A 43 9.66 5.05 5.02
N GLU A 44 9.80 6.35 4.79
CA GLU A 44 9.78 7.35 5.86
C GLU A 44 8.44 7.38 6.58
N ILE A 45 7.34 7.31 5.83
CA ILE A 45 6.01 7.26 6.43
C ILE A 45 5.89 6.08 7.37
N LEU A 46 6.35 4.90 6.92
CA LEU A 46 6.26 3.69 7.72
C LEU A 46 7.21 3.71 8.91
N GLU A 47 8.42 4.21 8.73
CA GLU A 47 9.41 4.28 9.79
C GLU A 47 9.04 5.29 10.87
N ASN A 48 8.29 6.32 10.52
CA ASN A 48 7.81 7.31 11.49
C ASN A 48 6.55 6.86 12.23
N ASP A 49 5.98 5.73 11.84
CA ASP A 49 4.78 5.18 12.48
C ASP A 49 5.21 4.18 13.53
N GLN A 50 4.98 4.49 14.80
CA GLN A 50 5.42 3.63 15.91
C GLN A 50 4.73 2.27 15.91
N HIS A 51 3.62 2.12 15.19
CA HIS A 51 2.88 0.85 15.11
C HIS A 51 3.28 0.02 13.91
N ALA A 52 4.20 0.52 13.08
CA ALA A 52 4.61 -0.15 11.86
C ALA A 52 6.08 -0.55 11.95
N LYS A 53 6.40 -1.70 11.34
CA LYS A 53 7.78 -2.18 11.27
C LYS A 53 8.03 -2.69 9.85
N VAL A 54 8.93 -2.02 9.15
CA VAL A 54 9.33 -2.48 7.81
C VAL A 54 10.13 -3.78 7.99
N VAL A 55 9.67 -4.84 7.36
CA VAL A 55 10.32 -6.16 7.48
C VAL A 55 11.17 -6.49 6.27
N SER A 56 10.87 -5.90 5.11
CA SER A 56 11.75 -6.01 3.96
C SER A 56 11.43 -4.89 2.98
N ASP A 57 12.42 -4.52 2.18
CA ASP A 57 12.20 -3.57 1.10
C ASP A 57 13.15 -3.91 -0.05
N SER A 58 12.72 -3.62 -1.26
CA SER A 58 13.53 -3.85 -2.45
C SER A 58 13.15 -2.80 -3.49
N ILE A 59 14.04 -1.86 -3.71
CA ILE A 59 13.78 -0.82 -4.71
C ILE A 59 13.79 -1.41 -6.12
N ASP A 60 14.59 -2.46 -6.33
CA ASP A 60 14.65 -3.11 -7.64
C ASP A 60 13.31 -3.75 -8.03
N HIS A 61 12.57 -4.24 -7.04
CA HIS A 61 11.24 -4.81 -7.28
C HIS A 61 10.13 -3.81 -7.00
N GLY A 62 10.46 -2.65 -6.45
CA GLY A 62 9.46 -1.65 -6.11
C GLY A 62 8.52 -2.12 -5.01
N GLU A 63 9.03 -2.86 -4.02
CA GLU A 63 8.18 -3.45 -2.97
C GLU A 63 8.70 -3.09 -1.59
N ILE A 64 7.75 -2.81 -0.69
CA ILE A 64 8.03 -2.63 0.73
C ILE A 64 7.03 -3.48 1.50
N ALA A 65 7.53 -4.34 2.39
CA ALA A 65 6.70 -5.17 3.24
C ALA A 65 6.78 -4.65 4.67
N VAL A 66 5.63 -4.55 5.34
CA VAL A 66 5.56 -3.96 6.66
C VAL A 66 4.56 -4.70 7.53
N GLU A 67 4.92 -4.90 8.80
CA GLU A 67 4.01 -5.38 9.83
C GLU A 67 3.41 -4.18 10.55
N ILE A 68 2.10 -4.21 10.78
CA ILE A 68 1.39 -3.12 11.42
C ILE A 68 0.59 -3.72 12.58
N ASN A 69 0.74 -3.11 13.77
CA ASN A 69 0.01 -3.57 14.95
C ASN A 69 -0.67 -2.37 15.62
N ARG A 70 -1.99 -2.30 15.42
CA ARG A 70 -2.84 -1.28 16.04
C ARG A 70 -3.97 -1.97 16.81
N GLY A 71 -3.56 -2.86 17.73
CA GLY A 71 -4.51 -3.72 18.44
C GLY A 71 -4.92 -4.94 17.61
N LYS A 72 -4.63 -4.91 16.33
CA LYS A 72 -4.85 -6.01 15.39
C LYS A 72 -3.57 -6.13 14.57
N LYS A 73 -3.07 -7.34 14.46
CA LYS A 73 -1.85 -7.57 13.68
C LYS A 73 -2.20 -7.65 12.20
N MET A 74 -1.55 -6.79 11.41
CA MET A 74 -1.77 -6.70 9.98
C MET A 74 -0.42 -6.78 9.27
N PHE A 75 -0.48 -7.09 7.99
CA PHE A 75 0.69 -7.14 7.13
C PHE A 75 0.36 -6.44 5.83
N ALA A 76 1.26 -5.58 5.38
CA ALA A 76 1.02 -4.82 4.15
C ALA A 76 2.17 -4.96 3.19
N ILE A 77 1.83 -4.98 1.90
CA ILE A 77 2.79 -4.90 0.81
C ILE A 77 2.45 -3.65 0.01
N ILE A 78 3.40 -2.76 -0.13
CA ILE A 78 3.26 -1.56 -0.95
C ILE A 78 4.08 -1.79 -2.22
N THR A 79 3.43 -1.69 -3.37
CA THR A 79 4.06 -1.87 -4.67
C THR A 79 4.12 -0.54 -5.39
N ILE A 80 5.31 -0.18 -5.85
CA ILE A 80 5.58 1.13 -6.46
C ILE A 80 6.14 0.88 -7.85
N ILE A 81 5.45 1.40 -8.86
CA ILE A 81 5.77 1.10 -10.26
C ILE A 81 5.89 2.39 -11.06
N THR A 82 6.98 2.54 -11.78
CA THR A 82 7.14 3.63 -12.72
C THR A 82 6.24 3.39 -13.93
N VAL A 83 5.34 4.33 -14.21
CA VAL A 83 4.51 4.29 -15.41
C VAL A 83 5.24 4.96 -16.56
N LYS A 84 5.82 6.12 -16.27
CA LYS A 84 6.70 6.87 -17.17
C LYS A 84 7.50 7.83 -16.30
N PRO A 85 8.52 8.52 -16.83
CA PRO A 85 9.33 9.43 -16.02
C PRO A 85 8.45 10.40 -15.26
N TYR A 86 8.68 10.52 -13.94
CA TYR A 86 7.93 11.39 -13.06
C TYR A 86 6.44 11.10 -13.00
N GLU A 87 6.07 9.86 -13.29
CA GLU A 87 4.71 9.38 -13.04
C GLU A 87 4.82 7.97 -12.47
N THR A 88 4.47 7.83 -11.20
CA THR A 88 4.69 6.59 -10.45
C THR A 88 3.38 6.17 -9.78
N ALA A 89 3.07 4.88 -9.92
CA ALA A 89 1.85 4.30 -9.38
C ALA A 89 2.15 3.59 -8.05
N VAL A 90 1.20 3.66 -7.13
CA VAL A 90 1.30 2.99 -5.83
C VAL A 90 0.07 2.12 -5.62
N ASP A 91 0.32 0.85 -5.37
CA ASP A 91 -0.70 -0.09 -4.93
C ASP A 91 -0.38 -0.61 -3.55
N ILE A 92 -1.42 -0.90 -2.78
CA ILE A 92 -1.27 -1.35 -1.39
C ILE A 92 -2.17 -2.55 -1.17
N ASN A 93 -1.61 -3.59 -0.56
CA ASN A 93 -2.37 -4.77 -0.16
C ASN A 93 -2.16 -4.96 1.33
N VAL A 94 -3.24 -4.90 2.10
CA VAL A 94 -3.21 -5.10 3.56
C VAL A 94 -4.00 -6.34 3.90
N SER A 95 -3.42 -7.17 4.75
CA SER A 95 -4.05 -8.45 5.12
C SER A 95 -3.91 -8.70 6.63
N THR A 96 -4.77 -9.58 7.14
CA THR A 96 -4.69 -10.05 8.51
C THR A 96 -5.18 -11.49 8.58
N GLU A 97 -4.57 -12.27 9.47
CA GLU A 97 -5.05 -13.63 9.73
C GLU A 97 -6.06 -13.69 10.86
N GLN A 98 -6.24 -12.56 11.56
CA GLN A 98 -7.14 -12.52 12.71
C GLN A 98 -8.60 -12.50 12.27
N THR A 99 -9.41 -13.29 12.95
CA THR A 99 -10.85 -13.28 12.75
C THR A 99 -11.48 -12.27 13.70
N VAL A 100 -12.29 -11.36 13.14
CA VAL A 100 -13.02 -10.39 13.93
C VAL A 100 -14.51 -10.55 13.66
N LEU A 101 -15.31 -10.21 14.67
CA LEU A 101 -16.75 -10.47 14.62
C LEU A 101 -17.44 -9.82 13.43
N LEU A 102 -17.12 -8.57 13.16
CA LEU A 102 -17.76 -7.81 12.08
C LEU A 102 -16.90 -7.73 10.82
N GLY A 103 -15.87 -8.57 10.73
CA GLY A 103 -14.94 -8.58 9.60
C GLY A 103 -13.78 -7.61 9.80
N ALA A 104 -12.73 -7.83 9.03
CA ALA A 104 -11.50 -7.04 9.14
C ALA A 104 -11.44 -5.88 8.14
N TYR A 105 -12.34 -5.88 7.14
CA TYR A 105 -12.23 -4.99 6.00
C TYR A 105 -12.10 -3.50 6.35
N PRO A 106 -12.93 -2.96 7.27
CA PRO A 106 -12.78 -1.53 7.60
C PRO A 106 -11.42 -1.16 8.16
N SER A 107 -10.81 -2.04 8.97
CA SER A 107 -9.48 -1.79 9.54
C SER A 107 -8.41 -1.83 8.46
N LEU A 108 -8.51 -2.79 7.56
CA LEU A 108 -7.55 -2.92 6.46
C LEU A 108 -7.64 -1.72 5.53
N LYS A 109 -8.86 -1.30 5.20
CA LYS A 109 -9.11 -0.15 4.36
C LYS A 109 -8.56 1.12 4.99
N ALA A 110 -8.69 1.25 6.32
CA ALA A 110 -8.18 2.42 7.04
C ALA A 110 -6.66 2.53 6.94
N GLU A 111 -5.94 1.42 6.92
CA GLU A 111 -4.48 1.45 6.76
C GLU A 111 -4.09 1.93 5.36
N ILE A 112 -4.81 1.48 4.35
CA ILE A 112 -4.58 1.96 2.98
C ILE A 112 -4.80 3.47 2.91
N ALA A 113 -5.91 3.94 3.47
CA ALA A 113 -6.23 5.37 3.47
C ALA A 113 -5.15 6.18 4.18
N ARG A 114 -4.63 5.66 5.30
CA ARG A 114 -3.58 6.35 6.06
C ARG A 114 -2.33 6.56 5.22
N ILE A 115 -1.88 5.53 4.52
CA ILE A 115 -0.67 5.61 3.70
C ILE A 115 -0.88 6.59 2.55
N TYR A 116 -2.01 6.47 1.84
CA TYR A 116 -2.31 7.38 0.74
C TYR A 116 -2.41 8.83 1.19
N GLN A 117 -3.04 9.08 2.34
CA GLN A 117 -3.17 10.44 2.86
C GLN A 117 -1.81 11.06 3.15
N GLU A 118 -0.88 10.27 3.69
CA GLU A 118 0.47 10.78 3.96
C GLU A 118 1.23 11.03 2.66
N LEU A 119 1.07 10.17 1.67
CA LEU A 119 1.69 10.39 0.36
C LEU A 119 1.13 11.61 -0.34
N ASP A 120 -0.18 11.83 -0.24
CA ASP A 120 -0.83 13.00 -0.85
C ASP A 120 -0.25 14.31 -0.32
N LYS A 121 0.23 14.31 0.93
CA LYS A 121 0.86 15.49 1.53
C LYS A 121 2.26 15.73 1.00
N LYS A 122 2.95 14.70 0.55
CA LYS A 122 4.35 14.77 0.17
C LYS A 122 4.58 14.96 -1.32
N HIS A 123 3.65 14.50 -2.15
CA HIS A 123 3.85 14.50 -3.61
C HIS A 123 2.59 14.93 -4.34
N PRO A 124 2.76 15.59 -5.49
CA PRO A 124 1.60 15.98 -6.30
C PRO A 124 0.83 14.76 -6.76
N TYR A 125 -0.45 14.72 -6.41
CA TYR A 125 -1.35 13.64 -6.73
C TYR A 125 -1.91 13.85 -8.14
N ILE A 126 -1.74 12.87 -9.03
CA ILE A 126 -2.19 12.98 -10.42
C ILE A 126 -3.62 12.48 -10.56
N GLY A 127 -3.93 11.34 -9.94
CA GLY A 127 -5.26 10.76 -10.06
C GLY A 127 -5.31 9.35 -9.51
N VAL A 128 -6.50 8.75 -9.55
CA VAL A 128 -6.73 7.36 -9.12
C VAL A 128 -7.28 6.58 -10.30
N GLY A 129 -6.88 5.30 -10.39
CA GLY A 129 -7.38 4.42 -11.42
C GLY A 129 -7.25 5.04 -12.78
N LYS A 130 -6.09 5.59 -13.09
CA LYS A 130 -5.87 6.41 -14.28
C LYS A 130 -6.29 5.69 -15.55
N HIS A 131 -5.93 4.41 -15.65
CA HIS A 131 -6.26 3.65 -16.86
C HIS A 131 -7.74 3.32 -16.93
N ALA A 132 -8.40 3.23 -15.80
CA ALA A 132 -9.82 2.99 -15.77
C ALA A 132 -10.61 4.24 -16.16
N ALA A 133 -10.03 5.43 -15.93
CA ALA A 133 -10.68 6.68 -16.26
C ALA A 133 -10.54 7.03 -17.75
N GLU A 134 -9.57 6.45 -18.40
CA GLU A 134 -9.38 6.63 -19.82
C GLU A 134 -10.27 5.67 -20.61
#